data_c6d651de748489ad9807e6e36ab4b261
#
_entry.id   c6d651de748489ad9807e6e36ab4b261
#
_cell.length_a   1.000
_cell.length_b   1.000
_cell.length_c   1.000
_cell.angle_alpha   90.00
_cell.angle_beta   90.00
_cell.angle_gamma   90.00
#
_symmetry.space_group_name_H-M   'P 1'
#
loop_
_entity.id
_entity.type
_entity.pdbx_description
1 polymer ?
#
loop_
_entity_poly.entity_id
_entity_poly.type
_entity_poly.pdbx_seq_one_letter_code
_entity_poly.pdbx_strand_id
1 'polypeptide(L)'
;MLSDLTSSTIASVNPVTAGQSYAELAFRNAFRVMSLAAPFAAEGNQTQDNLIHLYPDQIVGQWRDSTYGIGGARIPYDVNTALMPASLRAIGQLTRAGYYPTYSNWSSLADTYAKIWEDNTLQFFEVVIPQSVAQNRVQQYVQASNFTGPPGNISGDVVFYGLGLDGYDNQSTVLVMNSDDC
;
A
#
# COMPACT_ATOMS: atom_id res chain seq x y z
N MET A 1 12.31 -26.87 -12.46
CA MET A 1 12.07 -25.59 -11.74
C MET A 1 10.76 -25.59 -10.93
N LEU A 2 9.59 -25.99 -11.46
CA LEU A 2 8.35 -26.13 -10.65
C LEU A 2 8.44 -27.26 -9.62
N SER A 3 9.07 -28.39 -9.98
CA SER A 3 9.26 -29.53 -9.10
C SER A 3 10.10 -29.20 -7.85
N ASP A 4 11.03 -28.27 -7.97
CA ASP A 4 11.95 -27.95 -6.86
C ASP A 4 11.25 -27.16 -5.75
N LEU A 5 10.26 -26.30 -6.10
CA LEU A 5 9.48 -25.53 -5.11
C LEU A 5 8.47 -26.39 -4.35
N THR A 6 7.99 -27.48 -4.96
CA THR A 6 7.03 -28.39 -4.33
C THR A 6 7.71 -29.40 -3.40
N SER A 7 8.96 -29.75 -3.66
CA SER A 7 9.74 -30.71 -2.88
C SER A 7 10.65 -30.07 -1.83
N SER A 8 11.06 -28.81 -2.03
CA SER A 8 11.91 -28.11 -1.08
C SER A 8 11.10 -27.61 0.11
N THR A 9 11.57 -27.88 1.32
CA THR A 9 10.93 -27.45 2.56
C THR A 9 11.69 -26.31 3.22
N ILE A 10 10.97 -25.52 4.00
CA ILE A 10 11.53 -24.37 4.70
C ILE A 10 12.27 -24.86 5.93
N ALA A 11 13.58 -24.60 5.99
CA ALA A 11 14.39 -24.74 7.19
C ALA A 11 14.19 -23.47 8.06
N SER A 12 13.13 -23.46 8.85
CA SER A 12 12.81 -22.32 9.73
C SER A 12 12.76 -22.76 11.19
N VAL A 13 13.25 -21.90 12.06
CA VAL A 13 13.06 -22.05 13.52
C VAL A 13 11.63 -21.71 13.96
N ASN A 14 10.84 -21.08 13.08
CA ASN A 14 9.44 -20.80 13.36
C ASN A 14 8.59 -22.05 13.18
N PRO A 15 7.95 -22.57 14.22
CA PRO A 15 7.18 -23.82 14.16
C PRO A 15 5.99 -23.74 13.20
N VAL A 16 5.51 -22.56 12.87
CA VAL A 16 4.37 -22.36 11.94
C VAL A 16 4.78 -22.63 10.47
N THR A 17 6.04 -22.39 10.11
CA THR A 17 6.54 -22.52 8.73
C THR A 17 7.52 -23.67 8.54
N ALA A 18 8.05 -24.24 9.62
CA ALA A 18 9.01 -25.34 9.56
C ALA A 18 8.40 -26.57 8.88
N GLY A 19 9.10 -27.12 7.91
CA GLY A 19 8.68 -28.32 7.18
C GLY A 19 7.60 -28.11 6.13
N GLN A 20 7.08 -26.88 5.93
CA GLN A 20 6.19 -26.56 4.82
C GLN A 20 6.99 -26.43 3.52
N SER A 21 6.38 -26.79 2.40
CA SER A 21 6.99 -26.50 1.09
C SER A 21 6.88 -25.01 0.77
N TYR A 22 7.79 -24.50 -0.05
CA TYR A 22 7.70 -23.14 -0.55
C TYR A 22 6.41 -22.90 -1.35
N ALA A 23 5.91 -23.92 -2.05
CA ALA A 23 4.64 -23.85 -2.77
C ALA A 23 3.44 -23.64 -1.83
N GLU A 24 3.40 -24.33 -0.68
CA GLU A 24 2.35 -24.15 0.32
C GLU A 24 2.38 -22.75 0.92
N LEU A 25 3.57 -22.24 1.24
CA LEU A 25 3.71 -20.88 1.76
C LEU A 25 3.28 -19.83 0.71
N ALA A 26 3.73 -19.98 -0.53
CA ALA A 26 3.35 -19.10 -1.63
C ALA A 26 1.83 -19.12 -1.84
N PHE A 27 1.21 -20.29 -1.81
CA PHE A 27 -0.26 -20.42 -1.91
C PHE A 27 -0.97 -19.72 -0.76
N ARG A 28 -0.54 -19.92 0.48
CA ARG A 28 -1.16 -19.25 1.65
C ARG A 28 -1.08 -17.74 1.56
N ASN A 29 0.07 -17.22 1.12
CA ASN A 29 0.25 -15.78 0.88
C ASN A 29 -0.68 -15.27 -0.23
N ALA A 30 -0.73 -15.97 -1.37
CA ALA A 30 -1.61 -15.62 -2.47
C ALA A 30 -3.09 -15.64 -2.04
N PHE A 31 -3.51 -16.66 -1.31
CA PHE A 31 -4.87 -16.76 -0.76
C PHE A 31 -5.18 -15.58 0.16
N ARG A 32 -4.23 -15.20 1.02
CA ARG A 32 -4.38 -14.04 1.92
C ARG A 32 -4.53 -12.74 1.14
N VAL A 33 -3.68 -12.51 0.12
CA VAL A 33 -3.74 -11.32 -0.73
C VAL A 33 -5.09 -11.24 -1.46
N MET A 34 -5.52 -12.33 -2.11
CA MET A 34 -6.82 -12.39 -2.80
C MET A 34 -7.99 -12.10 -1.85
N SER A 35 -7.94 -12.66 -0.62
CA SER A 35 -8.98 -12.44 0.39
C SER A 35 -9.02 -11.00 0.90
N LEU A 36 -7.87 -10.36 1.06
CA LEU A 36 -7.76 -8.95 1.50
C LEU A 36 -8.19 -7.98 0.38
N ALA A 37 -7.91 -8.32 -0.88
CA ALA A 37 -8.25 -7.47 -2.01
C ALA A 37 -9.74 -7.50 -2.37
N ALA A 38 -10.43 -8.61 -2.11
CA ALA A 38 -11.79 -8.86 -2.57
C ALA A 38 -12.83 -7.81 -2.10
N PRO A 39 -12.84 -7.33 -0.84
CA PRO A 39 -13.82 -6.33 -0.40
C PRO A 39 -13.76 -5.04 -1.21
N PHE A 40 -12.56 -4.48 -1.42
CA PHE A 40 -12.41 -3.26 -2.22
C PHE A 40 -12.69 -3.50 -3.70
N ALA A 41 -12.37 -4.68 -4.22
CA ALA A 41 -12.59 -5.04 -5.62
C ALA A 41 -14.06 -5.36 -5.95
N ALA A 42 -14.95 -5.48 -4.97
CA ALA A 42 -16.37 -5.71 -5.21
C ALA A 42 -17.03 -4.44 -5.77
N GLU A 43 -18.03 -4.62 -6.63
CA GLU A 43 -18.74 -3.53 -7.30
C GLU A 43 -19.37 -2.56 -6.28
N GLY A 44 -19.08 -1.27 -6.42
CA GLY A 44 -19.59 -0.21 -5.54
C GLY A 44 -18.92 -0.13 -4.17
N ASN A 45 -17.89 -0.95 -3.88
CA ASN A 45 -17.23 -1.03 -2.58
C ASN A 45 -15.86 -0.34 -2.55
N GLN A 46 -15.57 0.52 -3.51
CA GLN A 46 -14.33 1.31 -3.54
C GLN A 46 -14.40 2.44 -2.50
N THR A 47 -14.29 2.06 -1.23
CA THR A 47 -14.35 2.98 -0.08
C THR A 47 -13.08 2.88 0.77
N GLN A 48 -12.79 3.92 1.55
CA GLN A 48 -11.64 3.94 2.45
C GLN A 48 -11.65 2.75 3.43
N ASP A 49 -12.81 2.35 3.93
CA ASP A 49 -12.95 1.24 4.89
C ASP A 49 -12.53 -0.11 4.31
N ASN A 50 -12.53 -0.25 2.99
CA ASN A 50 -12.15 -1.48 2.29
C ASN A 50 -10.68 -1.48 1.81
N LEU A 51 -9.93 -0.39 2.06
CA LEU A 51 -8.49 -0.38 1.86
C LEU A 51 -7.78 -1.29 2.87
N ILE A 52 -6.52 -1.58 2.66
CA ILE A 52 -5.71 -2.35 3.61
C ILE A 52 -5.34 -1.47 4.79
N HIS A 53 -5.70 -1.93 5.97
CA HIS A 53 -5.43 -1.28 7.24
C HIS A 53 -4.36 -2.03 8.03
N LEU A 54 -3.55 -1.31 8.78
CA LEU A 54 -2.74 -1.90 9.84
C LEU A 54 -3.66 -2.43 10.95
N TYR A 55 -3.29 -3.56 11.57
CA TYR A 55 -4.03 -4.05 12.72
C TYR A 55 -4.04 -3.01 13.86
N PRO A 56 -5.13 -2.93 14.66
CA PRO A 56 -5.27 -1.90 15.70
C PRO A 56 -4.10 -1.83 16.68
N ASP A 57 -3.51 -2.98 17.04
CA ASP A 57 -2.42 -3.07 17.99
C ASP A 57 -1.02 -3.06 17.33
N GLN A 58 -0.97 -2.91 16.00
CA GLN A 58 0.28 -2.82 15.27
C GLN A 58 0.65 -1.35 15.06
N ILE A 59 1.75 -0.93 15.65
CA ILE A 59 2.31 0.41 15.46
C ILE A 59 2.98 0.51 14.08
N VAL A 60 3.51 -0.62 13.61
CA VAL A 60 4.23 -0.77 12.35
C VAL A 60 3.69 -1.99 11.60
N GLY A 61 3.65 -1.94 10.30
CA GLY A 61 3.11 -3.03 9.48
C GLY A 61 3.43 -2.87 7.99
N GLN A 62 4.30 -1.92 7.71
CA GLN A 62 4.86 -1.67 6.39
C GLN A 62 6.35 -1.33 6.55
N TRP A 63 7.09 -1.06 5.49
CA TRP A 63 8.55 -0.86 5.54
C TRP A 63 9.01 0.34 6.38
N ARG A 64 8.19 1.36 6.57
CA ARG A 64 8.45 2.48 7.50
C ARG A 64 8.17 2.04 8.92
N ASP A 65 9.10 1.38 9.53
CA ASP A 65 9.00 0.56 10.74
C ASP A 65 9.07 1.30 12.07
N SER A 66 8.62 2.56 12.13
CA SER A 66 8.59 3.32 13.37
C SER A 66 7.23 3.99 13.59
N THR A 67 6.93 4.32 14.84
CA THR A 67 5.72 5.08 15.22
C THR A 67 5.60 6.41 14.50
N TYR A 68 6.72 6.99 14.09
CA TYR A 68 6.75 8.26 13.34
C TYR A 68 6.88 8.04 11.83
N GLY A 69 7.23 6.84 11.38
CA GLY A 69 7.54 6.54 9.98
C GLY A 69 6.40 6.89 9.03
N ILE A 70 5.17 6.58 9.42
CA ILE A 70 3.96 6.92 8.65
C ILE A 70 3.03 7.90 9.39
N GLY A 71 3.55 8.66 10.37
CA GLY A 71 2.76 9.63 11.10
C GLY A 71 1.55 9.05 11.84
N GLY A 72 1.64 7.80 12.28
CA GLY A 72 0.54 7.08 12.92
C GLY A 72 -0.57 6.63 11.99
N ALA A 73 -0.39 6.78 10.67
CA ALA A 73 -1.39 6.37 9.70
C ALA A 73 -1.76 4.90 9.83
N ARG A 74 -3.06 4.62 9.74
CA ARG A 74 -3.61 3.27 9.80
C ARG A 74 -3.73 2.63 8.41
N ILE A 75 -3.76 3.44 7.36
CA ILE A 75 -3.95 3.02 5.97
C ILE A 75 -2.73 3.53 5.18
N PRO A 76 -1.71 2.67 4.95
CA PRO A 76 -0.50 3.06 4.24
C PRO A 76 -0.75 3.30 2.74
N TYR A 77 -0.12 4.32 2.17
CA TYR A 77 -0.17 4.61 0.73
C TYR A 77 0.41 3.46 -0.09
N ASP A 78 1.68 3.12 0.14
CA ASP A 78 2.46 2.14 -0.64
C ASP A 78 1.82 0.75 -0.68
N VAL A 79 1.26 0.30 0.43
CA VAL A 79 0.56 -1.00 0.51
C VAL A 79 -0.67 -1.01 -0.40
N ASN A 80 -1.44 0.08 -0.42
CA ASN A 80 -2.70 0.13 -1.14
C ASN A 80 -2.53 0.45 -2.62
N THR A 81 -1.62 1.37 -2.97
CA THR A 81 -1.48 1.87 -4.33
C THR A 81 -0.49 1.09 -5.18
N ALA A 82 0.52 0.48 -4.56
CA ALA A 82 1.59 -0.23 -5.25
C ALA A 82 1.63 -1.73 -4.92
N LEU A 83 1.79 -2.11 -3.65
CA LEU A 83 2.04 -3.50 -3.28
C LEU A 83 0.84 -4.42 -3.54
N MET A 84 -0.38 -3.97 -3.27
CA MET A 84 -1.58 -4.76 -3.49
C MET A 84 -1.79 -5.07 -4.99
N PRO A 85 -1.85 -4.09 -5.90
CA PRO A 85 -2.00 -4.38 -7.33
C PRO A 85 -0.83 -5.18 -7.90
N ALA A 86 0.42 -4.89 -7.50
CA ALA A 86 1.58 -5.67 -7.94
C ALA A 86 1.49 -7.15 -7.51
N SER A 87 1.08 -7.41 -6.26
CA SER A 87 0.88 -8.77 -5.75
C SER A 87 -0.23 -9.51 -6.52
N LEU A 88 -1.33 -8.84 -6.83
CA LEU A 88 -2.43 -9.40 -7.62
C LEU A 88 -1.97 -9.74 -9.05
N ARG A 89 -1.21 -8.85 -9.70
CA ARG A 89 -0.61 -9.13 -11.01
C ARG A 89 0.30 -10.36 -10.97
N ALA A 90 1.13 -10.48 -9.94
CA ALA A 90 1.99 -11.64 -9.74
C ALA A 90 1.18 -12.94 -9.54
N ILE A 91 0.10 -12.90 -8.75
CA ILE A 91 -0.79 -14.07 -8.55
C ILE A 91 -1.42 -14.49 -9.87
N GLY A 92 -1.92 -13.55 -10.68
CA GLY A 92 -2.47 -13.86 -12.00
C GLY A 92 -1.45 -14.54 -12.91
N GLN A 93 -0.20 -14.07 -12.94
CA GLN A 93 0.90 -14.67 -13.70
C GLN A 93 1.26 -16.06 -13.19
N LEU A 94 1.40 -16.25 -11.88
CA LEU A 94 1.70 -17.54 -11.27
C LEU A 94 0.58 -18.56 -11.53
N THR A 95 -0.68 -18.14 -11.51
CA THR A 95 -1.82 -19.01 -11.83
C THR A 95 -1.75 -19.46 -13.28
N ARG A 96 -1.48 -18.55 -14.23
CA ARG A 96 -1.27 -18.90 -15.65
C ARG A 96 -0.11 -19.87 -15.85
N ALA A 97 0.92 -19.77 -15.04
CA ALA A 97 2.07 -20.69 -15.04
C ALA A 97 1.78 -22.05 -14.35
N GLY A 98 0.55 -22.26 -13.83
CA GLY A 98 0.12 -23.53 -13.26
C GLY A 98 0.45 -23.74 -11.79
N TYR A 99 0.88 -22.69 -11.05
CA TYR A 99 1.21 -22.81 -9.62
C TYR A 99 -0.01 -23.03 -8.73
N TYR A 100 -1.21 -22.56 -9.14
CA TYR A 100 -2.43 -22.65 -8.35
C TYR A 100 -3.54 -23.38 -9.12
N PRO A 101 -3.39 -24.70 -9.42
CA PRO A 101 -4.30 -25.42 -10.32
C PRO A 101 -5.75 -25.49 -9.79
N THR A 102 -5.92 -25.57 -8.47
CA THR A 102 -7.26 -25.59 -7.83
C THR A 102 -8.00 -24.24 -7.97
N TYR A 103 -7.27 -23.15 -8.20
CA TYR A 103 -7.79 -21.78 -8.31
C TYR A 103 -7.50 -21.20 -9.71
N SER A 104 -7.74 -21.97 -10.76
CA SER A 104 -7.44 -21.58 -12.14
C SER A 104 -8.10 -20.25 -12.56
N ASN A 105 -9.24 -19.90 -11.98
CA ASN A 105 -9.93 -18.63 -12.18
C ASN A 105 -9.16 -17.41 -11.64
N TRP A 106 -8.17 -17.60 -10.74
CA TRP A 106 -7.33 -16.50 -10.27
C TRP A 106 -6.49 -15.88 -11.40
N SER A 107 -6.28 -16.61 -12.51
CA SER A 107 -5.61 -16.06 -13.71
C SER A 107 -6.27 -14.78 -14.25
N SER A 108 -7.60 -14.68 -14.17
CA SER A 108 -8.35 -13.51 -14.62
C SER A 108 -8.89 -12.66 -13.46
N LEU A 109 -9.29 -13.31 -12.36
CA LEU A 109 -9.84 -12.64 -11.20
C LEU A 109 -8.83 -11.69 -10.54
N ALA A 110 -7.57 -12.14 -10.40
CA ALA A 110 -6.49 -11.32 -9.86
C ALA A 110 -6.18 -10.10 -10.74
N ASP A 111 -6.19 -10.28 -12.07
CA ASP A 111 -6.01 -9.15 -13.01
C ASP A 111 -7.17 -8.14 -12.91
N THR A 112 -8.41 -8.63 -12.75
CA THR A 112 -9.57 -7.75 -12.53
C THR A 112 -9.45 -6.97 -11.23
N TYR A 113 -9.08 -7.64 -10.14
CA TYR A 113 -8.86 -6.99 -8.85
C TYR A 113 -7.72 -5.96 -8.94
N ALA A 114 -6.58 -6.32 -9.56
CA ALA A 114 -5.46 -5.41 -9.74
C ALA A 114 -5.90 -4.13 -10.46
N LYS A 115 -6.66 -4.27 -11.54
CA LYS A 115 -7.14 -3.10 -12.28
C LYS A 115 -8.07 -2.22 -11.43
N ILE A 116 -8.98 -2.79 -10.66
CA ILE A 116 -9.87 -2.02 -9.78
C ILE A 116 -9.04 -1.25 -8.73
N TRP A 117 -8.03 -1.90 -8.14
CA TRP A 117 -7.15 -1.26 -7.18
C TRP A 117 -6.34 -0.13 -7.82
N GLU A 118 -5.73 -0.37 -8.99
CA GLU A 118 -4.96 0.63 -9.76
C GLU A 118 -5.81 1.86 -10.10
N ASP A 119 -7.05 1.63 -10.56
CA ASP A 119 -7.92 2.70 -11.04
C ASP A 119 -8.54 3.54 -9.90
N ASN A 120 -8.64 3.00 -8.67
CA ASN A 120 -9.50 3.61 -7.64
C ASN A 120 -8.80 3.96 -6.32
N THR A 121 -7.54 3.59 -6.10
CA THR A 121 -6.91 3.83 -4.78
C THR A 121 -6.28 5.20 -4.65
N LEU A 122 -5.66 5.74 -5.69
CA LEU A 122 -4.91 7.00 -5.63
C LEU A 122 -5.74 8.18 -5.12
N GLN A 123 -7.02 8.25 -5.51
CA GLN A 123 -7.93 9.33 -5.13
C GLN A 123 -8.09 9.53 -3.62
N PHE A 124 -7.92 8.47 -2.81
CA PHE A 124 -8.02 8.56 -1.36
C PHE A 124 -6.83 9.30 -0.73
N PHE A 125 -5.68 9.25 -1.38
CA PHE A 125 -4.43 9.81 -0.89
C PHE A 125 -4.08 11.17 -1.49
N GLU A 126 -4.85 11.62 -2.49
CA GLU A 126 -4.60 12.91 -3.13
C GLU A 126 -4.84 14.07 -2.16
N VAL A 127 -3.87 14.94 -2.05
CA VAL A 127 -3.91 16.16 -1.24
C VAL A 127 -3.78 17.36 -2.17
N VAL A 128 -4.76 18.24 -2.12
CA VAL A 128 -4.75 19.50 -2.85
C VAL A 128 -4.66 20.64 -1.85
N ILE A 129 -3.58 21.40 -1.87
CA ILE A 129 -3.38 22.59 -1.02
C ILE A 129 -3.51 23.83 -1.91
N PRO A 130 -4.53 24.69 -1.68
CA PRO A 130 -4.69 25.92 -2.42
C PRO A 130 -3.43 26.80 -2.38
N GLN A 131 -3.10 27.43 -3.50
CA GLN A 131 -1.92 28.28 -3.66
C GLN A 131 -1.70 29.25 -2.48
N SER A 132 -2.75 29.96 -2.09
CA SER A 132 -2.65 30.94 -1.00
C SER A 132 -2.29 30.31 0.36
N VAL A 133 -2.79 29.10 0.62
CA VAL A 133 -2.49 28.35 1.84
C VAL A 133 -1.04 27.86 1.79
N ALA A 134 -0.61 27.33 0.65
CA ALA A 134 0.76 26.86 0.46
C ALA A 134 1.76 28.00 0.60
N GLN A 135 1.52 29.17 -0.04
CA GLN A 135 2.34 30.36 0.11
C GLN A 135 2.46 30.82 1.58
N ASN A 136 1.35 30.86 2.30
CA ASN A 136 1.33 31.24 3.72
C ASN A 136 2.16 30.26 4.57
N ARG A 137 2.01 28.96 4.35
CA ARG A 137 2.80 27.94 5.08
C ARG A 137 4.31 28.06 4.81
N VAL A 138 4.70 28.33 3.57
CA VAL A 138 6.11 28.58 3.22
C VAL A 138 6.65 29.81 3.93
N GLN A 139 5.89 30.91 3.95
CA GLN A 139 6.29 32.13 4.68
C GLN A 139 6.46 31.89 6.18
N GLN A 140 5.52 31.17 6.80
CA GLN A 140 5.60 30.79 8.20
C GLN A 140 6.83 29.93 8.50
N TYR A 141 7.11 28.94 7.64
CA TYR A 141 8.30 28.09 7.77
C TYR A 141 9.59 28.90 7.64
N VAL A 142 9.71 29.78 6.66
CA VAL A 142 10.86 30.67 6.44
C VAL A 142 11.11 31.52 7.69
N GLN A 143 10.07 32.10 8.27
CA GLN A 143 10.18 32.90 9.49
C GLN A 143 10.61 32.07 10.70
N ALA A 144 9.99 30.90 10.89
CA ALA A 144 10.29 30.03 12.04
C ALA A 144 11.67 29.37 11.99
N SER A 145 12.14 29.05 10.77
CA SER A 145 13.44 28.36 10.57
C SER A 145 14.64 29.29 10.37
N ASN A 146 14.44 30.60 10.36
CA ASN A 146 15.46 31.59 9.98
C ASN A 146 16.12 31.26 8.61
N PHE A 147 15.34 30.74 7.68
CA PHE A 147 15.83 30.40 6.33
C PHE A 147 16.22 31.68 5.58
N THR A 148 17.46 31.75 5.10
CA THR A 148 18.03 32.93 4.44
C THR A 148 17.97 32.89 2.91
N GLY A 149 17.50 31.79 2.33
CA GLY A 149 17.30 31.64 0.90
C GLY A 149 16.04 32.33 0.38
N PRO A 150 15.91 32.56 -0.95
CA PRO A 150 14.66 33.05 -1.50
C PRO A 150 13.56 32.01 -1.28
N PRO A 151 12.38 32.42 -0.74
CA PRO A 151 11.24 31.52 -0.70
C PRO A 151 10.86 31.11 -2.12
N GLY A 152 10.61 29.82 -2.34
CA GLY A 152 10.15 29.33 -3.62
C GLY A 152 8.87 30.03 -4.07
N ASN A 153 8.76 30.34 -5.36
CA ASN A 153 7.54 30.90 -5.92
C ASN A 153 6.54 29.74 -6.18
N ILE A 154 5.43 29.75 -5.46
CA ILE A 154 4.34 28.81 -5.69
C ILE A 154 3.35 29.48 -6.65
N SER A 155 3.26 28.97 -7.87
CA SER A 155 2.49 29.54 -8.98
C SER A 155 1.10 28.92 -9.18
N GLY A 156 0.72 27.94 -8.35
CA GLY A 156 -0.58 27.26 -8.43
C GLY A 156 -0.86 26.42 -7.17
N ASP A 157 -1.94 25.68 -7.19
CA ASP A 157 -2.24 24.72 -6.13
C ASP A 157 -1.16 23.66 -6.06
N VAL A 158 -0.84 23.20 -4.84
CA VAL A 158 0.12 22.14 -4.61
C VAL A 158 -0.64 20.82 -4.50
N VAL A 159 -0.36 19.90 -5.42
CA VAL A 159 -0.97 18.57 -5.46
C VAL A 159 0.09 17.53 -5.19
N PHE A 160 -0.17 16.62 -4.27
CA PHE A 160 0.70 15.48 -3.96
C PHE A 160 -0.10 14.36 -3.33
N TYR A 161 0.50 13.17 -3.19
CA TYR A 161 -0.10 12.06 -2.46
C TYR A 161 0.44 12.00 -1.03
N GLY A 162 -0.50 11.92 -0.06
CA GLY A 162 -0.16 11.80 1.34
C GLY A 162 0.37 10.41 1.69
N LEU A 163 1.20 10.34 2.72
CA LEU A 163 1.90 9.13 3.14
C LEU A 163 0.96 8.02 3.63
N GLY A 164 -0.19 8.38 4.14
CA GLY A 164 -1.20 7.46 4.65
C GLY A 164 -2.44 8.20 5.15
N LEU A 165 -3.47 7.43 5.48
CA LEU A 165 -4.74 7.95 6.00
C LEU A 165 -4.92 7.53 7.46
N ASP A 166 -5.82 8.22 8.16
CA ASP A 166 -6.14 7.96 9.57
C ASP A 166 -4.90 8.04 10.46
N GLY A 167 -4.26 9.21 10.45
CA GLY A 167 -3.04 9.51 11.21
C GLY A 167 -3.30 9.95 12.65
N TYR A 168 -2.21 10.30 13.36
CA TYR A 168 -2.30 10.87 14.70
C TYR A 168 -3.09 12.18 14.72
N ASP A 169 -3.60 12.55 15.88
CA ASP A 169 -4.31 13.81 16.13
C ASP A 169 -5.53 14.02 15.22
N ASN A 170 -6.22 12.94 14.85
CA ASN A 170 -7.38 12.92 13.95
C ASN A 170 -7.08 13.47 12.55
N GLN A 171 -5.84 13.33 12.08
CA GLN A 171 -5.53 13.66 10.70
C GLN A 171 -6.18 12.65 9.75
N SER A 172 -7.08 13.11 8.90
CA SER A 172 -7.66 12.25 7.85
C SER A 172 -6.59 11.76 6.86
N THR A 173 -5.60 12.62 6.57
CA THR A 173 -4.46 12.31 5.71
C THR A 173 -3.18 12.84 6.36
N VAL A 174 -2.15 12.01 6.40
CA VAL A 174 -0.82 12.42 6.84
C VAL A 174 -0.18 13.25 5.74
N LEU A 175 -0.04 14.57 6.00
CA LEU A 175 0.42 15.57 5.03
C LEU A 175 1.94 15.53 4.82
N VAL A 176 2.50 14.36 4.67
CA VAL A 176 3.88 14.14 4.24
C VAL A 176 3.80 13.56 2.84
N MET A 177 4.50 14.20 1.89
CA MET A 177 4.54 13.71 0.51
C MET A 177 5.23 12.35 0.47
N ASN A 178 4.59 11.39 -0.18
CA ASN A 178 5.24 10.13 -0.48
C ASN A 178 6.29 10.36 -1.57
N SER A 179 7.53 10.03 -1.27
CA SER A 179 8.67 10.18 -2.19
C SER A 179 9.19 8.85 -2.71
N ASP A 180 8.59 7.74 -2.30
CA ASP A 180 9.15 6.41 -2.54
C ASP A 180 8.70 5.82 -3.88
N ASP A 181 7.62 6.36 -4.44
CA ASP A 181 7.00 5.89 -5.67
C ASP A 181 7.15 6.91 -6.82
N CYS A 182 8.17 7.77 -6.74
CA CYS A 182 8.49 8.76 -7.77
C CYS A 182 9.40 8.19 -8.85
#